data_b00936e3c6cce59dc97059a4a141fbd5
#
_entry.id   b00936e3c6cce59dc97059a4a141fbd5
#
_cell.length_a   1.000
_cell.length_b   1.000
_cell.length_c   1.000
_cell.angle_alpha   90.00
_cell.angle_beta   90.00
_cell.angle_gamma   90.00
#
_symmetry.space_group_name_H-M   'P 1'
#
loop_
_entity.id
_entity.type
_entity.pdbx_description
1 polymer ?
#
loop_
_entity_poly.entity_id
_entity_poly.type
_entity_poly.pdbx_seq_one_letter_code
_entity_poly.pdbx_strand_id
1 'polypeptide(L)' 'MRVLIADDSVLLRQGLALILAEGGHEVVAEVGDGRALVARALALRPDLVIADIRMPPSHTDEGLRAAAGIRQQWAE' A
#
# COMPACT_ATOMS: atom_id res chain seq x y z
N MET A 1 -4.29 -4.82 -12.91
CA MET A 1 -2.91 -4.51 -12.48
C MET A 1 -2.70 -5.04 -11.07
N ARG A 2 -1.46 -5.12 -10.64
CA ARG A 2 -1.11 -5.62 -9.32
C ARG A 2 -1.09 -4.45 -8.34
N VAL A 3 -1.85 -4.55 -7.26
CA VAL A 3 -2.08 -3.45 -6.34
C VAL A 3 -1.69 -3.84 -4.92
N LEU A 4 -0.99 -2.94 -4.23
CA LEU A 4 -0.66 -3.08 -2.82
C LEU A 4 -1.46 -2.03 -2.05
N ILE A 5 -2.17 -2.45 -1.01
CA ILE A 5 -2.99 -1.56 -0.20
C ILE A 5 -2.36 -1.43 1.19
N ALA A 6 -2.19 -0.20 1.65
CA ALA A 6 -1.62 0.09 2.96
C ALA A 6 -2.56 1.03 3.72
N ASP A 7 -3.17 0.53 4.79
CA ASP A 7 -4.11 1.29 5.60
C ASP A 7 -4.21 0.60 6.95
N ASP A 8 -4.28 1.37 8.04
CA ASP A 8 -4.36 0.77 9.36
C ASP A 8 -5.75 0.24 9.68
N SER A 9 -6.75 0.57 8.89
CA SER A 9 -8.11 0.06 9.06
C SER A 9 -8.27 -1.24 8.30
N VAL A 10 -8.48 -2.34 9.02
CA VAL A 10 -8.69 -3.65 8.41
C VAL A 10 -9.94 -3.62 7.53
N LEU A 11 -11.00 -2.98 8.02
CA LEU A 11 -12.26 -2.92 7.29
C LEU A 11 -12.09 -2.18 5.98
N LEU A 12 -11.41 -1.06 6.01
CA LEU A 12 -11.20 -0.26 4.80
C LEU A 12 -10.33 -1.00 3.79
N ARG A 13 -9.26 -1.64 4.26
CA ARG A 13 -8.40 -2.44 3.38
C ARG A 13 -9.19 -3.53 2.68
N GLN A 14 -10.01 -4.25 3.45
CA GLN A 14 -10.78 -5.35 2.88
C GLN A 14 -11.82 -4.85 1.89
N GLY A 15 -12.45 -3.72 2.18
CA GLY A 15 -13.40 -3.12 1.25
C GLY A 15 -12.75 -2.70 -0.05
N LEU A 16 -11.60 -2.06 0.03
CA LEU A 16 -10.87 -1.67 -1.17
C LEU A 16 -10.41 -2.88 -1.97
N ALA A 17 -9.93 -3.91 -1.27
CA ALA A 17 -9.47 -5.12 -1.95
C ALA A 17 -10.61 -5.77 -2.74
N LEU A 18 -11.80 -5.81 -2.16
CA LEU A 18 -12.95 -6.38 -2.82
C LEU A 18 -13.32 -5.58 -4.07
N ILE A 19 -13.36 -4.27 -3.95
CA ILE A 19 -13.71 -3.40 -5.06
C ILE A 19 -12.71 -3.55 -6.20
N LEU A 20 -11.42 -3.57 -5.87
CA LEU A 20 -10.37 -3.71 -6.88
C LEU A 20 -10.43 -5.08 -7.56
N ALA A 21 -10.67 -6.12 -6.78
CA ALA A 21 -10.79 -7.47 -7.35
C ALA A 21 -11.95 -7.55 -8.33
N GLU A 22 -13.07 -6.91 -8.00
CA GLU A 22 -14.24 -6.88 -8.88
C GLU A 22 -13.94 -6.12 -10.16
N GLY A 23 -13.01 -5.17 -10.10
CA GLY A 23 -12.59 -4.44 -11.28
C GLY A 23 -11.52 -5.13 -12.10
N GLY A 24 -11.16 -6.35 -11.74
CA GLY A 24 -10.18 -7.11 -12.51
C GLY A 24 -8.74 -6.90 -12.08
N HIS A 25 -8.51 -6.23 -10.94
CA HIS A 25 -7.16 -6.01 -10.44
C HIS A 25 -6.79 -7.07 -9.43
N GLU A 26 -5.49 -7.34 -9.32
CA GLU A 26 -4.98 -8.31 -8.37
C GLU A 26 -4.42 -7.57 -7.15
N VAL A 27 -4.99 -7.80 -5.98
CA VAL A 27 -4.46 -7.23 -4.74
C VAL A 27 -3.40 -8.18 -4.23
N VAL A 28 -2.14 -7.78 -4.36
CA VAL A 28 -1.02 -8.68 -4.04
C VAL A 28 -0.68 -8.68 -2.56
N ALA A 29 -1.04 -7.63 -1.83
CA ALA A 29 -0.84 -7.58 -0.38
C ALA A 29 -1.65 -6.46 0.24
N GLU A 30 -1.95 -6.61 1.54
CA GLU A 30 -2.58 -5.60 2.36
C GLU A 30 -1.73 -5.45 3.61
N VAL A 31 -1.34 -4.23 3.93
CA VAL A 31 -0.48 -3.97 5.09
C VAL A 31 -1.06 -2.85 5.94
N GLY A 32 -0.65 -2.79 7.20
CA GLY A 32 -1.20 -1.85 8.16
C GLY A 32 -0.24 -0.78 8.66
N ASP A 33 0.99 -0.75 8.18
CA ASP A 33 1.94 0.26 8.60
C ASP A 33 2.96 0.52 7.51
N GLY A 34 3.72 1.60 7.67
CA GLY A 34 4.67 2.03 6.66
C GLY A 34 5.84 1.09 6.47
N ARG A 35 6.26 0.44 7.55
CA ARG A 35 7.39 -0.47 7.47
C ARG A 35 7.02 -1.71 6.64
N ALA A 36 5.84 -2.26 6.89
CA ALA A 36 5.35 -3.39 6.11
C ALA A 36 5.11 -2.99 4.67
N LEU A 37 4.63 -1.76 4.45
CA LEU A 37 4.40 -1.24 3.11
C LEU A 37 5.69 -1.28 2.30
N VAL A 38 6.77 -0.74 2.83
CA VAL A 38 8.04 -0.70 2.10
C VAL A 38 8.54 -2.11 1.82
N ALA A 39 8.50 -2.98 2.84
CA ALA A 39 9.01 -4.35 2.69
C ALA A 39 8.25 -5.10 1.60
N ARG A 40 6.93 -5.02 1.61
CA ARG A 40 6.12 -5.74 0.63
C ARG A 40 6.24 -5.11 -0.76
N ALA A 41 6.32 -3.80 -0.83
CA ALA A 41 6.45 -3.12 -2.10
C ALA A 41 7.74 -3.51 -2.81
N LEU A 42 8.83 -3.56 -2.08
CA LEU A 42 10.12 -3.94 -2.67
C LEU A 42 10.13 -5.42 -3.07
N ALA A 43 9.46 -6.26 -2.29
CA ALA A 43 9.42 -7.70 -2.57
C ALA A 43 8.50 -8.03 -3.74
N LEU A 44 7.35 -7.39 -3.81
CA LEU A 44 6.30 -7.76 -4.76
C LEU A 44 6.25 -6.88 -6.00
N ARG A 45 6.78 -5.68 -5.92
CA ARG A 45 6.84 -4.72 -7.02
C ARG A 45 5.48 -4.53 -7.70
N PRO A 46 4.48 -4.06 -6.94
CA PRO A 46 3.15 -3.84 -7.52
C PRO A 46 3.16 -2.71 -8.53
N ASP A 47 2.14 -2.68 -9.37
CA ASP A 47 1.98 -1.61 -10.34
C ASP A 47 1.43 -0.35 -9.70
N LEU A 48 0.68 -0.49 -8.61
CA LEU A 48 0.03 0.62 -7.92
C LEU A 48 0.07 0.38 -6.43
N VAL A 49 0.35 1.43 -5.67
CA VAL A 49 0.29 1.40 -4.22
C VAL A 49 -0.76 2.41 -3.77
N ILE A 50 -1.72 1.94 -2.99
CA ILE A 50 -2.73 2.79 -2.36
C ILE A 50 -2.37 2.85 -0.89
N ALA A 51 -1.95 4.03 -0.41
CA ALA A 51 -1.45 4.17 0.95
C ALA A 51 -2.14 5.31 1.69
N ASP A 52 -2.57 5.03 2.91
CA ASP A 52 -3.09 6.03 3.83
C ASP A 52 -1.91 6.74 4.44
N ILE A 53 -1.85 8.06 4.30
CA ILE A 53 -0.73 8.84 4.83
C ILE A 53 -0.76 8.95 6.35
N ARG A 54 -1.83 8.50 6.99
CA ARG A 54 -1.97 8.55 8.45
C ARG A 54 -1.68 7.22 9.12
N MET A 55 -1.05 6.29 8.41
CA MET A 55 -0.74 5.00 9.00
C MET A 55 0.20 5.12 10.17
N PRO A 56 0.03 4.27 11.20
CA PRO A 56 1.01 4.23 12.28
C PRO A 56 2.37 3.77 11.75
N PRO A 57 3.46 4.06 12.46
CA PRO A 57 3.42 4.58 13.81
C PRO A 57 3.23 6.08 13.95
N SER A 58 3.45 6.86 12.94
CA SER A 58 3.47 8.32 13.13
C SER A 58 2.12 8.98 12.92
N HIS A 59 1.23 8.37 12.14
CA HIS A 59 -0.09 8.90 11.82
C HIS A 59 -0.07 10.18 11.02
N THR A 60 1.09 10.69 10.65
CA THR A 60 1.16 11.93 9.91
C THR A 60 1.88 11.76 8.59
N ASP A 61 3.14 11.42 8.63
CA ASP A 61 3.92 11.38 7.41
C ASP A 61 4.59 10.03 7.17
N GLU A 62 4.31 9.03 8.00
CA GLU A 62 4.92 7.72 7.83
C GLU A 62 4.53 7.11 6.49
N GLY A 63 3.24 7.11 6.17
CA GLY A 63 2.78 6.56 4.90
C GLY A 63 3.33 7.34 3.72
N LEU A 64 3.40 8.67 3.86
CA LEU A 64 3.94 9.51 2.81
C LEU A 64 5.42 9.24 2.57
N ARG A 65 6.20 9.08 3.63
CA ARG A 65 7.61 8.75 3.49
C ARG A 65 7.81 7.38 2.87
N ALA A 66 7.00 6.41 3.27
CA ALA A 66 7.08 5.09 2.71
C ALA A 66 6.75 5.12 1.22
N ALA A 67 5.72 5.86 0.84
CA ALA A 67 5.34 5.99 -0.55
C ALA A 67 6.43 6.67 -1.37
N ALA A 68 7.07 7.70 -0.80
CA ALA A 68 8.16 8.39 -1.47
C ALA A 68 9.35 7.45 -1.68
N GLY A 69 9.65 6.63 -0.68
CA GLY A 69 10.71 5.64 -0.80
C GLY A 69 10.45 4.64 -1.90
N ILE A 70 9.21 4.18 -2.00
CA ILE A 70 8.82 3.25 -3.06
C ILE A 70 8.97 3.92 -4.43
N ARG A 71 8.53 5.16 -4.52
CA ARG A 71 8.65 5.91 -5.77
C ARG A 71 10.10 6.02 -6.21
N GLN A 72 11.02 6.25 -5.28
CA GLN A 72 12.44 6.32 -5.62
C GLN A 72 12.94 5.00 -6.17
N GLN A 73 12.40 3.88 -5.68
CA GLN A 73 12.83 2.57 -6.14
C GLN A 73 12.32 2.24 -7.53
N TRP A 74 11.14 2.74 -7.90
CA TRP A 74 10.49 2.30 -9.13
C TRP A 74 10.33 3.34 -10.21
N ALA A 75 10.53 4.59 -9.89
CA ALA A 75 10.22 5.63 -10.85
C ALA A 75 11.32 5.79 -11.85
N GLU A 76 11.91 4.90 -12.32
CA GLU A 76 12.89 5.03 -13.22
C GLU A 76 12.76 4.44 -14.43
#